data_aa4ed74e2b2645dd398dc1feb823376b
#
_entry.id   aa4ed74e2b2645dd398dc1feb823376b
#
_cell.length_a   1.000
_cell.length_b   1.000
_cell.length_c   1.000
_cell.angle_alpha   90.00
_cell.angle_beta   90.00
_cell.angle_gamma   90.00
#
_symmetry.space_group_name_H-M   'P 1'
#
loop_
_entity.id
_entity.type
_entity.pdbx_description
1 polymer ?
#
loop_
_entity_poly.entity_id
_entity_poly.type
_entity_poly.pdbx_seq_one_letter_code
_entity_poly.pdbx_strand_id
1 'polypeptide(L)'
;MKNKVVVNSSFKDIKNFINIPSLRKGVIEEAPNSPINANYAVNSTANFLHPSIQYLIVKSVVDISRDTKAYILGPDASLGTAKLAYFRPGQFISVTLEIGHAVVTRPYTLCSSPLRSLDDEYVILVKKDSNGFVSPFIHNTWVKGTKVKASAPFGNLFYQPLRDSKNIVGLTDEYGISSFLSMAEAISDGTLDTDLTLFYSARKKNEAIMMDRLNELASANNKFRVIYVLSDERADKCERGFITKTLIEKYVSATRYSVFVNGSTPLYNRVTPQIAELKLEQKYIRYGLSGQIKNPASLPDFPKDAVGKTFLCKVIKDGETLGKIPCSSEETLLVALEREGIAVQSVCRSGECGFCRSKLTSGNVFIPKDVDSRRLADSSFGIIHPCYSYPMSNLTLIIN
;
A
#
# COMPACT_ATOMS: atom_id res chain seq x y z
N MET A 1 11.38 31.30 13.41
CA MET A 1 11.16 31.55 14.86
C MET A 1 10.81 30.22 15.52
N LYS A 2 11.57 29.75 16.51
CA LYS A 2 11.19 28.59 17.32
C LYS A 2 10.08 29.04 18.26
N ASN A 3 8.87 28.60 18.05
CA ASN A 3 7.77 28.80 18.99
C ASN A 3 8.10 28.04 20.28
N LYS A 4 8.42 28.77 21.32
CA LYS A 4 8.66 28.23 22.65
C LYS A 4 7.29 27.97 23.27
N VAL A 5 6.90 26.70 23.40
CA VAL A 5 5.70 26.33 24.13
C VAL A 5 6.03 26.51 25.63
N VAL A 6 5.37 27.45 26.26
CA VAL A 6 5.48 27.66 27.74
C VAL A 6 4.36 26.85 28.37
N VAL A 7 4.71 25.80 29.11
CA VAL A 7 3.77 25.03 29.90
C VAL A 7 3.76 25.59 31.33
N ASN A 8 2.66 26.24 31.69
CA ASN A 8 2.43 26.69 33.08
C ASN A 8 1.77 25.53 33.83
N SER A 9 2.53 24.80 34.63
CA SER A 9 2.00 23.78 35.54
C SER A 9 1.88 24.32 36.95
N SER A 10 0.76 24.06 37.60
CA SER A 10 0.50 24.38 39.00
C SER A 10 0.81 23.15 39.89
N PHE A 11 1.03 23.37 41.17
CA PHE A 11 1.18 22.28 42.17
C PHE A 11 -0.09 21.40 42.21
N LYS A 12 -1.24 21.95 41.86
CA LYS A 12 -2.52 21.25 41.72
C LYS A 12 -2.49 20.26 40.56
N ASP A 13 -1.84 20.60 39.45
CA ASP A 13 -1.74 19.73 38.25
C ASP A 13 -0.85 18.55 38.55
N ILE A 14 0.27 18.73 39.27
CA ILE A 14 1.15 17.66 39.72
C ILE A 14 0.39 16.70 40.64
N LYS A 15 -0.38 17.24 41.64
CA LYS A 15 -1.20 16.41 42.52
C LYS A 15 -2.28 15.65 41.76
N ASN A 16 -2.93 16.27 40.79
CA ASN A 16 -3.90 15.61 39.93
C ASN A 16 -3.26 14.50 39.10
N PHE A 17 -2.08 14.75 38.55
CA PHE A 17 -1.32 13.75 37.78
C PHE A 17 -0.97 12.51 38.62
N ILE A 18 -0.48 12.71 39.86
CA ILE A 18 -0.18 11.61 40.79
C ILE A 18 -1.43 10.80 41.16
N ASN A 19 -2.59 11.44 41.24
CA ASN A 19 -3.86 10.79 41.58
C ASN A 19 -4.58 10.09 40.42
N ILE A 20 -4.15 10.35 39.15
CA ILE A 20 -4.77 9.73 37.96
C ILE A 20 -4.84 8.20 38.04
N PRO A 21 -3.79 7.46 38.47
CA PRO A 21 -3.88 6.01 38.56
C PRO A 21 -4.94 5.50 39.52
N SER A 22 -5.07 6.16 40.70
CA SER A 22 -6.07 5.80 41.71
C SER A 22 -7.48 6.12 41.25
N LEU A 23 -7.68 7.29 40.64
CA LEU A 23 -8.97 7.69 40.06
C LEU A 23 -9.39 6.75 38.94
N ARG A 24 -8.47 6.42 38.06
CA ARG A 24 -8.73 5.48 36.97
C ARG A 24 -9.05 4.07 37.47
N LYS A 25 -8.34 3.60 38.50
CA LYS A 25 -8.63 2.32 39.13
C LYS A 25 -10.05 2.28 39.69
N GLY A 26 -10.49 3.32 40.45
CA GLY A 26 -11.85 3.44 40.94
C GLY A 26 -12.90 3.39 39.82
N VAL A 27 -12.69 4.15 38.75
CA VAL A 27 -13.60 4.15 37.58
C VAL A 27 -13.68 2.77 36.94
N ILE A 28 -12.57 2.02 36.87
CA ILE A 28 -12.54 0.66 36.30
C ILE A 28 -13.27 -0.34 37.23
N GLU A 29 -13.08 -0.22 38.56
CA GLU A 29 -13.72 -1.10 39.55
C GLU A 29 -15.24 -0.84 39.64
N GLU A 30 -15.68 0.39 39.41
CA GLU A 30 -17.10 0.77 39.38
C GLU A 30 -17.77 0.53 38.00
N ALA A 31 -16.96 0.25 36.96
CA ALA A 31 -17.50 0.02 35.62
C ALA A 31 -18.43 -1.20 35.59
N PRO A 32 -19.61 -1.09 34.96
CA PRO A 32 -20.51 -2.23 34.87
C PRO A 32 -19.91 -3.34 34.01
N ASN A 33 -20.08 -4.60 34.40
CA ASN A 33 -19.68 -5.79 33.64
C ASN A 33 -20.58 -6.04 32.40
N SER A 34 -21.37 -5.07 32.00
CA SER A 34 -22.22 -5.19 30.83
C SER A 34 -21.38 -5.08 29.54
N PRO A 35 -21.71 -5.82 28.48
CA PRO A 35 -21.05 -5.69 27.20
C PRO A 35 -21.14 -4.23 26.69
N ILE A 36 -20.04 -3.74 26.12
CA ILE A 36 -20.04 -2.41 25.47
C ILE A 36 -21.10 -2.43 24.39
N ASN A 37 -22.00 -1.43 24.38
CA ASN A 37 -22.98 -1.29 23.32
C ASN A 37 -22.24 -1.06 21.97
N ALA A 38 -22.30 -2.05 21.10
CA ALA A 38 -21.67 -1.98 19.77
C ALA A 38 -22.25 -0.86 18.88
N ASN A 39 -23.44 -0.36 19.22
CA ASN A 39 -24.18 0.63 18.43
C ASN A 39 -24.01 2.07 18.94
N TYR A 40 -22.94 2.38 19.68
CA TYR A 40 -22.64 3.79 19.98
C TYR A 40 -22.49 4.59 18.69
N ALA A 41 -23.10 5.78 18.64
CA ALA A 41 -23.06 6.68 17.48
C ALA A 41 -21.61 6.94 16.99
N VAL A 42 -20.65 7.08 17.91
CA VAL A 42 -19.23 7.24 17.59
C VAL A 42 -18.67 6.01 16.87
N ASN A 43 -18.97 4.80 17.35
CA ASN A 43 -18.52 3.56 16.72
C ASN A 43 -19.18 3.34 15.36
N SER A 44 -20.47 3.64 15.26
CA SER A 44 -21.21 3.55 13.99
C SER A 44 -20.65 4.54 12.97
N THR A 45 -20.34 5.77 13.37
CA THR A 45 -19.72 6.78 12.52
C THR A 45 -18.30 6.35 12.11
N ALA A 46 -17.49 5.85 13.05
CA ALA A 46 -16.15 5.35 12.76
C ALA A 46 -16.18 4.17 11.77
N ASN A 47 -17.09 3.22 11.96
CA ASN A 47 -17.27 2.07 11.06
C ASN A 47 -17.78 2.50 9.69
N PHE A 48 -18.60 3.54 9.60
CA PHE A 48 -19.05 4.09 8.33
C PHE A 48 -17.92 4.79 7.57
N LEU A 49 -17.11 5.61 8.26
CA LEU A 49 -15.98 6.34 7.67
C LEU A 49 -14.79 5.41 7.35
N HIS A 50 -14.59 4.40 8.19
CA HIS A 50 -13.44 3.48 8.11
C HIS A 50 -13.91 2.02 8.27
N PRO A 51 -14.70 1.48 7.32
CA PRO A 51 -15.18 0.10 7.39
C PRO A 51 -13.97 -0.86 7.32
N SER A 52 -14.01 -1.94 8.08
CA SER A 52 -12.96 -2.97 7.98
C SER A 52 -13.02 -3.72 6.64
N ILE A 53 -14.21 -3.91 6.12
CA ILE A 53 -14.51 -4.61 4.86
C ILE A 53 -15.54 -3.79 4.08
N GLN A 54 -15.37 -3.73 2.76
CA GLN A 54 -16.35 -3.21 1.82
C GLN A 54 -16.72 -4.31 0.82
N TYR A 55 -17.99 -4.44 0.55
CA TYR A 55 -18.51 -5.26 -0.55
C TYR A 55 -18.80 -4.35 -1.72
N LEU A 56 -18.17 -4.62 -2.83
CA LEU A 56 -18.21 -3.82 -4.04
C LEU A 56 -18.79 -4.63 -5.18
N ILE A 57 -19.25 -3.92 -6.21
CA ILE A 57 -19.71 -4.50 -7.47
C ILE A 57 -19.02 -3.82 -8.64
N VAL A 58 -18.59 -4.58 -9.62
CA VAL A 58 -18.05 -4.03 -10.88
C VAL A 58 -19.18 -3.35 -11.65
N LYS A 59 -19.15 -2.03 -11.76
CA LYS A 59 -20.10 -1.23 -12.54
C LYS A 59 -19.81 -1.29 -14.04
N SER A 60 -18.52 -1.19 -14.40
CA SER A 60 -18.06 -1.27 -15.79
C SER A 60 -16.58 -1.63 -15.86
N VAL A 61 -16.16 -2.09 -17.03
CA VAL A 61 -14.78 -2.45 -17.36
C VAL A 61 -14.42 -1.71 -18.65
N VAL A 62 -13.23 -1.08 -18.67
CA VAL A 62 -12.73 -0.32 -19.81
C VAL A 62 -11.33 -0.82 -20.15
N ASP A 63 -11.09 -1.18 -21.40
CA ASP A 63 -9.75 -1.53 -21.88
C ASP A 63 -8.92 -0.26 -22.02
N ILE A 64 -7.80 -0.20 -21.30
CA ILE A 64 -6.84 0.93 -21.32
C ILE A 64 -5.70 0.64 -22.30
N SER A 65 -5.20 -0.60 -22.28
CA SER A 65 -4.18 -1.10 -23.21
C SER A 65 -4.41 -2.59 -23.46
N ARG A 66 -3.54 -3.20 -24.26
CA ARG A 66 -3.59 -4.65 -24.54
C ARG A 66 -3.60 -5.52 -23.26
N ASP A 67 -2.94 -5.08 -22.21
CA ASP A 67 -2.73 -5.84 -20.99
C ASP A 67 -3.25 -5.13 -19.71
N THR A 68 -3.88 -3.96 -19.85
CA THR A 68 -4.37 -3.18 -18.72
C THR A 68 -5.83 -2.82 -18.89
N LYS A 69 -6.64 -3.10 -17.86
CA LYS A 69 -8.06 -2.71 -17.79
C LYS A 69 -8.30 -1.81 -16.59
N ALA A 70 -9.22 -0.86 -16.76
CA ALA A 70 -9.80 -0.09 -15.68
C ALA A 70 -11.11 -0.75 -15.23
N TYR A 71 -11.25 -0.95 -13.92
CA TYR A 71 -12.47 -1.44 -13.29
C TYR A 71 -13.09 -0.33 -12.47
N ILE A 72 -14.31 0.05 -12.81
CA ILE A 72 -15.14 0.98 -12.06
C ILE A 72 -15.96 0.15 -11.07
N LEU A 73 -15.73 0.39 -9.77
CA LEU A 73 -16.34 -0.35 -8.68
C LEU A 73 -17.30 0.57 -7.92
N GLY A 74 -18.47 0.07 -7.60
CA GLY A 74 -19.43 0.74 -6.73
C GLY A 74 -19.72 -0.06 -5.47
N PRO A 75 -20.48 0.49 -4.49
CA PRO A 75 -20.90 -0.24 -3.31
C PRO A 75 -21.92 -1.32 -3.65
N ASP A 76 -21.86 -2.45 -2.95
CA ASP A 76 -22.91 -3.48 -2.98
C ASP A 76 -23.75 -3.38 -1.69
N ALA A 77 -24.86 -2.64 -1.77
CA ALA A 77 -25.77 -2.48 -0.64
C ALA A 77 -26.42 -3.81 -0.21
N SER A 78 -26.56 -4.78 -1.13
CA SER A 78 -27.13 -6.10 -0.82
C SER A 78 -26.24 -6.91 0.11
N LEU A 79 -24.94 -6.64 0.15
CA LEU A 79 -23.96 -7.26 1.01
C LEU A 79 -23.50 -6.36 2.18
N GLY A 80 -24.18 -5.21 2.39
CA GLY A 80 -23.97 -4.37 3.56
C GLY A 80 -23.09 -3.14 3.35
N THR A 81 -22.64 -2.85 2.12
CA THR A 81 -21.92 -1.60 1.83
C THR A 81 -22.85 -0.63 1.12
N ALA A 82 -23.43 0.32 1.86
CA ALA A 82 -24.36 1.31 1.30
C ALA A 82 -23.63 2.48 0.62
N LYS A 83 -22.44 2.84 1.10
CA LYS A 83 -21.61 3.94 0.61
C LYS A 83 -20.13 3.53 0.61
N LEU A 84 -19.37 4.08 -0.33
CA LEU A 84 -17.92 3.90 -0.35
C LEU A 84 -17.24 4.75 0.72
N ALA A 85 -16.18 4.21 1.32
CA ALA A 85 -15.33 4.98 2.22
C ALA A 85 -14.54 6.03 1.44
N TYR A 86 -14.45 7.25 1.99
CA TYR A 86 -13.60 8.29 1.42
C TYR A 86 -12.11 7.92 1.54
N PHE A 87 -11.30 8.32 0.57
CA PHE A 87 -9.87 8.00 0.55
C PHE A 87 -9.02 9.24 0.26
N ARG A 88 -7.71 9.13 0.49
CA ARG A 88 -6.72 10.14 0.10
C ARG A 88 -6.02 9.71 -1.17
N PRO A 89 -5.70 10.63 -2.11
CA PRO A 89 -4.99 10.29 -3.34
C PRO A 89 -3.70 9.54 -3.06
N GLY A 90 -3.51 8.40 -3.71
CA GLY A 90 -2.37 7.50 -3.48
C GLY A 90 -2.64 6.32 -2.57
N GLN A 91 -3.82 6.26 -1.93
CA GLN A 91 -4.25 5.08 -1.17
C GLN A 91 -4.73 3.95 -2.09
N PHE A 92 -4.77 2.74 -1.54
CA PHE A 92 -5.19 1.51 -2.22
C PHE A 92 -6.27 0.80 -1.42
N ILE A 93 -7.02 -0.05 -2.08
CA ILE A 93 -7.86 -1.08 -1.48
C ILE A 93 -7.22 -2.45 -1.70
N SER A 94 -7.42 -3.38 -0.77
CA SER A 94 -6.95 -4.76 -0.94
C SER A 94 -8.16 -5.63 -1.25
N VAL A 95 -8.22 -6.16 -2.48
CA VAL A 95 -9.29 -7.06 -2.88
C VAL A 95 -9.00 -8.48 -2.44
N THR A 96 -10.04 -9.17 -1.95
CA THR A 96 -9.99 -10.57 -1.58
C THR A 96 -10.65 -11.40 -2.66
N LEU A 97 -9.97 -12.42 -3.14
CA LEU A 97 -10.43 -13.33 -4.19
C LEU A 97 -10.35 -14.77 -3.72
N GLU A 98 -11.34 -15.53 -4.14
CA GLU A 98 -11.33 -17.00 -4.02
C GLU A 98 -11.00 -17.59 -5.39
N ILE A 99 -9.87 -18.28 -5.51
CA ILE A 99 -9.40 -18.87 -6.76
C ILE A 99 -9.11 -20.35 -6.48
N GLY A 100 -10.01 -21.22 -6.90
CA GLY A 100 -9.99 -22.63 -6.47
C GLY A 100 -10.21 -22.74 -4.97
N HIS A 101 -9.26 -23.36 -4.27
CA HIS A 101 -9.26 -23.46 -2.81
C HIS A 101 -8.48 -22.33 -2.10
N ALA A 102 -7.79 -21.49 -2.87
CA ALA A 102 -6.98 -20.43 -2.32
C ALA A 102 -7.80 -19.14 -2.08
N VAL A 103 -7.64 -18.56 -0.88
CA VAL A 103 -8.17 -17.22 -0.56
C VAL A 103 -6.99 -16.26 -0.55
N VAL A 104 -6.96 -15.37 -1.52
CA VAL A 104 -5.83 -14.47 -1.74
C VAL A 104 -6.25 -13.02 -1.70
N THR A 105 -5.34 -12.12 -1.27
CA THR A 105 -5.57 -10.68 -1.32
C THR A 105 -4.57 -10.01 -2.25
N ARG A 106 -4.99 -8.93 -2.92
CA ARG A 106 -4.09 -8.08 -3.72
C ARG A 106 -4.43 -6.61 -3.54
N PRO A 107 -3.44 -5.75 -3.25
CA PRO A 107 -3.64 -4.31 -3.20
C PRO A 107 -3.75 -3.73 -4.61
N TYR A 108 -4.71 -2.86 -4.81
CA TYR A 108 -4.86 -2.05 -6.02
C TYR A 108 -5.05 -0.60 -5.64
N THR A 109 -4.17 0.26 -6.13
CA THR A 109 -4.25 1.70 -5.88
C THR A 109 -5.47 2.30 -6.57
N LEU A 110 -6.19 3.15 -5.84
CA LEU A 110 -7.31 3.91 -6.38
C LEU A 110 -6.74 4.99 -7.31
N CYS A 111 -7.14 5.00 -8.56
CA CYS A 111 -6.62 5.91 -9.57
C CYS A 111 -7.54 7.09 -9.90
N SER A 112 -8.77 7.08 -9.38
CA SER A 112 -9.72 8.20 -9.49
C SER A 112 -9.43 9.29 -8.46
N SER A 113 -10.05 10.47 -8.66
CA SER A 113 -10.17 11.46 -7.59
C SER A 113 -10.95 10.91 -6.38
N PRO A 114 -10.61 11.31 -5.16
CA PRO A 114 -11.42 11.00 -3.98
C PRO A 114 -12.87 11.47 -4.05
N LEU A 115 -13.16 12.55 -4.77
CA LEU A 115 -14.54 13.03 -4.95
C LEU A 115 -15.45 11.97 -5.57
N ARG A 116 -14.94 11.15 -6.50
CA ARG A 116 -15.72 10.07 -7.10
C ARG A 116 -16.21 9.02 -6.11
N SER A 117 -15.53 8.89 -4.96
CA SER A 117 -16.02 7.99 -3.91
C SER A 117 -17.32 8.50 -3.27
N LEU A 118 -17.57 9.81 -3.27
CA LEU A 118 -18.82 10.41 -2.79
C LEU A 118 -19.97 10.14 -3.77
N ASP A 119 -19.65 9.93 -5.05
CA ASP A 119 -20.57 9.49 -6.11
C ASP A 119 -20.64 7.96 -6.22
N ASP A 120 -20.15 7.26 -5.18
CA ASP A 120 -20.12 5.80 -5.10
C ASP A 120 -19.33 5.14 -6.23
N GLU A 121 -18.15 5.69 -6.56
CA GLU A 121 -17.23 5.12 -7.54
C GLU A 121 -15.78 5.09 -7.07
N TYR A 122 -15.19 3.90 -7.10
CA TYR A 122 -13.75 3.69 -7.11
C TYR A 122 -13.30 3.27 -8.51
N VAL A 123 -12.09 3.65 -8.90
CA VAL A 123 -11.46 3.15 -10.12
C VAL A 123 -10.10 2.55 -9.78
N ILE A 124 -9.89 1.33 -10.25
CA ILE A 124 -8.60 0.64 -10.16
C ILE A 124 -8.10 0.24 -11.55
N LEU A 125 -6.80 0.31 -11.76
CA LEU A 125 -6.16 -0.25 -12.94
C LEU A 125 -5.59 -1.62 -12.59
N VAL A 126 -5.88 -2.62 -13.42
CA VAL A 126 -5.31 -3.97 -13.28
C VAL A 126 -4.53 -4.30 -14.54
N LYS A 127 -3.20 -4.38 -14.39
CA LYS A 127 -2.32 -4.86 -15.45
C LYS A 127 -2.21 -6.39 -15.37
N LYS A 128 -2.39 -7.06 -16.49
CA LYS A 128 -2.27 -8.52 -16.61
C LYS A 128 -0.79 -8.91 -16.60
N ASP A 129 -0.35 -9.60 -15.57
CA ASP A 129 0.91 -10.30 -15.52
C ASP A 129 0.66 -11.74 -16.03
N SER A 130 1.17 -12.08 -17.21
CA SER A 130 0.92 -13.40 -17.82
C SER A 130 1.41 -14.58 -16.97
N ASN A 131 2.40 -14.33 -16.11
CA ASN A 131 2.93 -15.31 -15.17
C ASN A 131 2.32 -15.15 -13.76
N GLY A 132 1.41 -14.20 -13.58
CA GLY A 132 0.74 -13.93 -12.31
C GLY A 132 -0.42 -14.90 -12.06
N PHE A 133 -0.76 -15.11 -10.81
CA PHE A 133 -1.90 -15.95 -10.41
C PHE A 133 -3.23 -15.17 -10.39
N VAL A 134 -3.22 -13.92 -9.93
CA VAL A 134 -4.43 -13.13 -9.66
C VAL A 134 -4.84 -12.23 -10.82
N SER A 135 -3.92 -11.47 -11.42
CA SER A 135 -4.30 -10.53 -12.47
C SER A 135 -4.86 -11.19 -13.74
N PRO A 136 -4.39 -12.39 -14.20
CA PRO A 136 -5.07 -13.11 -15.26
C PRO A 136 -6.48 -13.57 -14.88
N PHE A 137 -6.69 -14.01 -13.64
CA PHE A 137 -8.01 -14.38 -13.13
C PHE A 137 -8.97 -13.19 -13.20
N ILE A 138 -8.58 -12.02 -12.69
CA ILE A 138 -9.39 -10.79 -12.75
C ILE A 138 -9.72 -10.44 -14.20
N HIS A 139 -8.73 -10.43 -15.09
CA HIS A 139 -8.94 -10.10 -16.51
C HIS A 139 -9.92 -11.02 -17.23
N ASN A 140 -9.95 -12.30 -16.82
CA ASN A 140 -10.79 -13.31 -17.49
C ASN A 140 -12.18 -13.41 -16.86
N THR A 141 -12.35 -13.04 -15.58
CA THR A 141 -13.59 -13.33 -14.85
C THR A 141 -14.37 -12.08 -14.44
N TRP A 142 -13.69 -10.94 -14.24
CA TRP A 142 -14.40 -9.75 -13.79
C TRP A 142 -15.11 -9.05 -14.95
N VAL A 143 -16.42 -9.05 -14.86
CA VAL A 143 -17.34 -8.37 -15.78
C VAL A 143 -18.31 -7.50 -14.98
N LYS A 144 -19.10 -6.67 -15.65
CA LYS A 144 -20.17 -5.90 -14.99
C LYS A 144 -21.06 -6.84 -14.16
N GLY A 145 -21.28 -6.49 -12.89
CA GLY A 145 -22.05 -7.29 -11.93
C GLY A 145 -21.19 -8.22 -11.06
N THR A 146 -19.91 -8.38 -11.34
CA THR A 146 -19.01 -9.18 -10.46
C THR A 146 -18.94 -8.55 -9.07
N LYS A 147 -19.17 -9.38 -8.05
CA LYS A 147 -19.06 -8.99 -6.63
C LYS A 147 -17.61 -9.08 -6.16
N VAL A 148 -17.16 -8.08 -5.43
CA VAL A 148 -15.76 -7.93 -4.99
C VAL A 148 -15.75 -7.61 -3.50
N LYS A 149 -15.04 -8.42 -2.72
CA LYS A 149 -14.75 -8.13 -1.31
C LYS A 149 -13.45 -7.35 -1.24
N ALA A 150 -13.46 -6.21 -0.57
CA ALA A 150 -12.29 -5.34 -0.43
C ALA A 150 -12.12 -4.81 0.99
N SER A 151 -10.91 -4.38 1.32
CA SER A 151 -10.64 -3.61 2.53
C SER A 151 -11.15 -2.17 2.41
N ALA A 152 -11.11 -1.42 3.52
CA ALA A 152 -11.08 0.03 3.45
C ALA A 152 -9.88 0.53 2.64
N PRO A 153 -9.84 1.82 2.25
CA PRO A 153 -8.64 2.45 1.72
C PRO A 153 -7.50 2.46 2.75
N PHE A 154 -6.32 2.00 2.33
CA PHE A 154 -5.10 1.92 3.12
C PHE A 154 -3.92 2.57 2.38
N GLY A 155 -2.80 2.72 3.08
CA GLY A 155 -1.54 3.20 2.50
C GLY A 155 -1.14 4.58 2.99
N ASN A 156 0.15 4.85 2.91
CA ASN A 156 0.79 6.06 3.45
C ASN A 156 1.35 6.99 2.36
N LEU A 157 1.19 6.62 1.08
CA LEU A 157 1.62 7.42 -0.05
C LEU A 157 0.59 8.51 -0.39
N PHE A 158 0.33 9.40 0.55
CA PHE A 158 -0.53 10.57 0.35
C PHE A 158 0.10 11.81 0.96
N TYR A 159 -0.29 12.96 0.45
CA TYR A 159 0.16 14.25 0.96
C TYR A 159 -0.35 14.50 2.39
N GLN A 160 0.59 14.89 3.27
CA GLN A 160 0.30 15.24 4.65
C GLN A 160 0.90 16.63 4.95
N PRO A 161 0.08 17.69 5.10
CA PRO A 161 0.56 19.08 5.18
C PRO A 161 1.49 19.36 6.37
N LEU A 162 1.38 18.59 7.46
CA LEU A 162 2.26 18.72 8.63
C LEU A 162 3.66 18.12 8.41
N ARG A 163 3.85 17.33 7.36
CA ARG A 163 5.06 16.57 7.09
C ARG A 163 5.69 16.92 5.75
N ASP A 164 4.87 16.98 4.71
CA ASP A 164 5.31 17.09 3.33
C ASP A 164 5.36 18.54 2.85
N SER A 165 6.20 18.83 1.87
CA SER A 165 6.16 20.09 1.14
C SER A 165 4.97 20.12 0.20
N LYS A 166 4.42 21.31 -0.07
CA LYS A 166 3.40 21.49 -1.12
C LYS A 166 3.90 21.11 -2.51
N ASN A 167 5.21 21.28 -2.75
CA ASN A 167 5.84 20.86 -3.99
C ASN A 167 6.16 19.36 -3.90
N ILE A 168 5.49 18.56 -4.70
CA ILE A 168 5.67 17.11 -4.78
C ILE A 168 6.38 16.77 -6.08
N VAL A 169 7.44 15.98 -5.97
CA VAL A 169 8.13 15.35 -7.09
C VAL A 169 7.72 13.87 -7.10
N GLY A 170 6.89 13.49 -8.06
CA GLY A 170 6.46 12.12 -8.26
C GLY A 170 7.42 11.36 -9.18
N LEU A 171 7.86 10.18 -8.77
CA LEU A 171 8.68 9.29 -9.59
C LEU A 171 7.93 7.98 -9.79
N THR A 172 7.63 7.63 -11.05
CA THR A 172 6.77 6.48 -11.35
C THR A 172 7.13 5.77 -12.65
N ASP A 173 6.60 4.57 -12.79
CA ASP A 173 6.42 3.85 -14.04
C ASP A 173 4.96 3.38 -14.19
N GLU A 174 4.68 2.54 -15.17
CA GLU A 174 3.33 2.03 -15.44
C GLU A 174 2.67 1.29 -14.26
N TYR A 175 3.48 0.72 -13.34
CA TYR A 175 2.96 -0.01 -12.17
C TYR A 175 2.52 0.92 -11.05
N GLY A 176 3.11 2.11 -10.96
CA GLY A 176 2.82 3.09 -9.92
C GLY A 176 1.93 4.24 -10.34
N ILE A 177 1.60 4.35 -11.64
CA ILE A 177 0.91 5.51 -12.21
C ILE A 177 -0.45 5.81 -11.54
N SER A 178 -1.16 4.78 -11.06
CA SER A 178 -2.46 4.94 -10.42
C SER A 178 -2.44 5.93 -9.25
N SER A 179 -1.38 5.93 -8.44
CA SER A 179 -1.24 6.87 -7.31
C SER A 179 -1.16 8.32 -7.77
N PHE A 180 -0.39 8.57 -8.81
CA PHE A 180 -0.15 9.93 -9.32
C PHE A 180 -1.29 10.42 -10.20
N LEU A 181 -1.98 9.51 -10.90
CA LEU A 181 -3.21 9.83 -11.59
C LEU A 181 -4.29 10.30 -10.60
N SER A 182 -4.46 9.59 -9.49
CA SER A 182 -5.37 10.01 -8.41
C SER A 182 -4.99 11.39 -7.83
N MET A 183 -3.68 11.66 -7.64
CA MET A 183 -3.22 12.97 -7.18
C MET A 183 -3.49 14.07 -8.20
N ALA A 184 -3.22 13.80 -9.49
CA ALA A 184 -3.45 14.77 -10.56
C ALA A 184 -4.94 15.09 -10.74
N GLU A 185 -5.81 14.06 -10.66
CA GLU A 185 -7.27 14.24 -10.65
C GLU A 185 -7.73 15.10 -9.46
N ALA A 186 -7.19 14.82 -8.25
CA ALA A 186 -7.51 15.57 -7.04
C ALA A 186 -6.98 17.02 -7.05
N ILE A 187 -5.86 17.28 -7.73
CA ILE A 187 -5.38 18.64 -7.98
C ILE A 187 -6.32 19.36 -8.95
N SER A 188 -6.77 18.67 -9.99
CA SER A 188 -7.65 19.24 -11.01
C SER A 188 -9.02 19.61 -10.45
N ASP A 189 -9.60 18.82 -9.57
CA ASP A 189 -10.89 19.09 -8.93
C ASP A 189 -10.81 19.93 -7.65
N GLY A 190 -9.58 20.33 -7.25
CA GLY A 190 -9.34 21.22 -6.11
C GLY A 190 -9.36 20.56 -4.73
N THR A 191 -9.49 19.24 -4.63
CA THR A 191 -9.45 18.52 -3.35
C THR A 191 -8.04 18.33 -2.80
N LEU A 192 -7.02 18.50 -3.65
CA LEU A 192 -5.61 18.45 -3.26
C LEU A 192 -4.89 19.75 -3.67
N ASP A 193 -4.52 20.57 -2.68
CA ASP A 193 -3.79 21.85 -2.90
C ASP A 193 -2.27 21.61 -2.81
N THR A 194 -1.69 21.04 -3.88
CA THR A 194 -0.24 20.80 -4.03
C THR A 194 0.20 21.04 -5.47
N ASP A 195 1.50 21.31 -5.65
CA ASP A 195 2.13 21.35 -6.97
C ASP A 195 2.81 20.00 -7.23
N LEU A 196 2.38 19.29 -8.27
CA LEU A 196 2.92 17.97 -8.62
C LEU A 196 3.72 18.04 -9.92
N THR A 197 5.03 17.74 -9.82
CA THR A 197 5.88 17.45 -10.96
C THR A 197 6.11 15.94 -11.04
N LEU A 198 5.51 15.29 -12.03
CA LEU A 198 5.54 13.83 -12.20
C LEU A 198 6.59 13.45 -13.26
N PHE A 199 7.56 12.62 -12.89
CA PHE A 199 8.45 11.94 -13.81
C PHE A 199 7.91 10.53 -14.06
N TYR A 200 7.46 10.30 -15.29
CA TYR A 200 6.87 9.03 -15.69
C TYR A 200 7.82 8.27 -16.61
N SER A 201 8.43 7.21 -16.09
CA SER A 201 9.38 6.37 -16.84
C SER A 201 8.66 5.24 -17.56
N ALA A 202 8.98 5.07 -18.86
CA ALA A 202 8.57 3.93 -19.68
C ALA A 202 9.71 3.53 -20.60
N ARG A 203 9.63 2.33 -21.21
CA ARG A 203 10.60 1.94 -22.22
C ARG A 203 10.32 2.67 -23.53
N LYS A 204 9.06 2.64 -23.95
CA LYS A 204 8.56 3.28 -25.16
C LYS A 204 7.30 4.09 -24.87
N LYS A 205 6.99 5.04 -25.73
CA LYS A 205 5.84 5.93 -25.58
C LYS A 205 4.50 5.17 -25.51
N ASN A 206 4.34 4.11 -26.31
CA ASN A 206 3.13 3.29 -26.31
C ASN A 206 2.95 2.39 -25.09
N GLU A 207 3.96 2.27 -24.24
CA GLU A 207 3.91 1.58 -22.95
C GLU A 207 3.51 2.51 -21.80
N ALA A 208 3.56 3.85 -22.01
CA ALA A 208 3.13 4.83 -21.02
C ALA A 208 1.60 4.96 -21.01
N ILE A 209 0.94 4.11 -20.25
CA ILE A 209 -0.53 4.11 -20.14
C ILE A 209 -1.06 5.42 -19.55
N MET A 210 -2.32 5.77 -19.82
CA MET A 210 -3.01 6.98 -19.34
C MET A 210 -2.36 8.31 -19.79
N MET A 211 -1.49 8.28 -20.81
CA MET A 211 -0.75 9.45 -21.28
C MET A 211 -1.67 10.59 -21.70
N ASP A 212 -2.73 10.29 -22.46
CA ASP A 212 -3.70 11.29 -22.92
C ASP A 212 -4.41 11.97 -21.75
N ARG A 213 -4.84 11.18 -20.76
CA ARG A 213 -5.48 11.72 -19.55
C ARG A 213 -4.54 12.58 -18.72
N LEU A 214 -3.28 12.16 -18.55
CA LEU A 214 -2.28 12.96 -17.83
C LEU A 214 -1.98 14.27 -18.57
N ASN A 215 -1.91 14.27 -19.90
CA ASN A 215 -1.71 15.48 -20.69
C ASN A 215 -2.90 16.43 -20.61
N GLU A 216 -4.13 15.91 -20.63
CA GLU A 216 -5.35 16.68 -20.42
C GLU A 216 -5.31 17.39 -19.06
N LEU A 217 -5.04 16.65 -17.98
CA LEU A 217 -4.94 17.20 -16.62
C LEU A 217 -3.83 18.24 -16.50
N ALA A 218 -2.66 18.02 -17.11
CA ALA A 218 -1.56 18.96 -17.12
C ALA A 218 -1.87 20.24 -17.93
N SER A 219 -2.68 20.13 -18.97
CA SER A 219 -3.11 21.27 -19.76
C SER A 219 -4.20 22.09 -19.06
N ALA A 220 -5.02 21.43 -18.24
CA ALA A 220 -6.12 22.07 -17.52
C ALA A 220 -5.69 22.76 -16.21
N ASN A 221 -4.57 22.37 -15.63
CA ASN A 221 -4.13 22.87 -14.32
C ASN A 221 -2.61 23.07 -14.25
N ASN A 222 -2.17 24.29 -14.01
CA ASN A 222 -0.74 24.66 -13.93
C ASN A 222 -0.01 24.12 -12.69
N LYS A 223 -0.73 23.57 -11.69
CA LYS A 223 -0.16 22.89 -10.52
C LYS A 223 0.25 21.43 -10.80
N PHE A 224 -0.12 20.90 -11.97
CA PHE A 224 0.29 19.56 -12.38
C PHE A 224 1.13 19.63 -13.66
N ARG A 225 2.27 18.95 -13.65
CA ARG A 225 3.16 18.80 -14.79
C ARG A 225 3.66 17.36 -14.88
N VAL A 226 3.68 16.80 -16.08
CA VAL A 226 4.24 15.46 -16.34
C VAL A 226 5.44 15.56 -17.29
N ILE A 227 6.51 14.83 -16.95
CA ILE A 227 7.71 14.65 -17.75
C ILE A 227 7.83 13.17 -18.07
N TYR A 228 7.69 12.79 -19.34
CA TYR A 228 7.87 11.42 -19.79
C TYR A 228 9.35 11.15 -20.02
N VAL A 229 9.85 10.02 -19.50
CA VAL A 229 11.25 9.60 -19.60
C VAL A 229 11.29 8.22 -20.26
N LEU A 230 11.80 8.16 -21.51
CA LEU A 230 11.79 6.95 -22.34
C LEU A 230 13.20 6.37 -22.45
N SER A 231 13.36 5.09 -22.05
CA SER A 231 14.70 4.44 -22.09
C SER A 231 15.11 3.95 -23.48
N ASP A 232 14.17 3.44 -24.25
CA ASP A 232 14.45 2.67 -25.47
C ASP A 232 14.13 3.43 -26.76
N GLU A 233 13.46 4.59 -26.68
CA GLU A 233 13.16 5.39 -27.85
C GLU A 233 13.36 6.90 -27.64
N ARG A 234 13.44 7.63 -28.76
CA ARG A 234 13.33 9.09 -28.78
C ARG A 234 11.96 9.47 -29.30
N ALA A 235 11.23 10.26 -28.54
CA ALA A 235 9.96 10.80 -28.95
C ALA A 235 9.86 12.28 -28.64
N ASP A 236 9.08 13.00 -29.42
CA ASP A 236 8.85 14.42 -29.20
C ASP A 236 8.22 14.69 -27.82
N LYS A 237 8.67 15.75 -27.16
CA LYS A 237 8.28 16.15 -25.80
C LYS A 237 8.55 15.11 -24.70
N CYS A 238 9.48 14.19 -24.95
CA CYS A 238 9.93 13.19 -23.98
C CYS A 238 11.42 13.31 -23.72
N GLU A 239 11.85 13.10 -22.49
CA GLU A 239 13.24 12.96 -22.13
C GLU A 239 13.73 11.54 -22.47
N ARG A 240 15.01 11.39 -22.81
CA ARG A 240 15.59 10.09 -23.09
C ARG A 240 16.44 9.57 -21.93
N GLY A 241 16.31 8.28 -21.63
CA GLY A 241 17.11 7.59 -20.62
C GLY A 241 16.33 7.24 -19.38
N PHE A 242 16.87 7.59 -18.23
CA PHE A 242 16.29 7.23 -16.92
C PHE A 242 16.12 8.46 -16.05
N ILE A 243 15.29 8.33 -15.02
CA ILE A 243 15.12 9.37 -14.01
C ILE A 243 16.43 9.44 -13.20
N THR A 244 17.12 10.58 -13.29
CA THR A 244 18.35 10.87 -12.55
C THR A 244 18.19 12.13 -11.71
N LYS A 245 19.08 12.33 -10.74
CA LYS A 245 19.18 13.56 -9.96
C LYS A 245 19.24 14.79 -10.90
N THR A 246 20.13 14.78 -11.88
CA THR A 246 20.30 15.89 -12.84
C THR A 246 19.01 16.19 -13.60
N LEU A 247 18.25 15.15 -13.98
CA LEU A 247 16.97 15.34 -14.65
C LEU A 247 15.94 15.94 -13.69
N ILE A 248 15.90 15.51 -12.44
CA ILE A 248 15.02 16.11 -11.42
C ILE A 248 15.36 17.59 -11.24
N GLU A 249 16.63 17.93 -11.03
CA GLU A 249 17.10 19.30 -10.84
C GLU A 249 16.85 20.21 -12.07
N LYS A 250 16.84 19.65 -13.28
CA LYS A 250 16.49 20.37 -14.52
C LYS A 250 15.06 20.92 -14.49
N TYR A 251 14.12 20.18 -13.89
CA TYR A 251 12.69 20.50 -13.92
C TYR A 251 12.15 21.05 -12.59
N VAL A 252 12.85 20.83 -11.49
CA VAL A 252 12.41 21.20 -10.14
C VAL A 252 13.26 22.35 -9.63
N SER A 253 12.73 23.58 -9.71
CA SER A 253 13.38 24.79 -9.20
C SER A 253 13.03 25.11 -7.75
N ALA A 254 12.08 24.38 -7.15
CA ALA A 254 11.67 24.61 -5.77
C ALA A 254 12.81 24.27 -4.79
N THR A 255 13.11 25.18 -3.86
CA THR A 255 14.13 24.97 -2.82
C THR A 255 13.73 23.94 -1.80
N ARG A 256 12.44 23.61 -1.68
CA ARG A 256 11.88 22.62 -0.78
C ARG A 256 10.78 21.83 -1.49
N TYR A 257 10.94 20.54 -1.55
CA TYR A 257 9.97 19.60 -2.13
C TYR A 257 9.98 18.25 -1.39
N SER A 258 8.92 17.47 -1.57
CA SER A 258 8.86 16.09 -1.14
C SER A 258 8.92 15.15 -2.34
N VAL A 259 9.65 14.05 -2.23
CA VAL A 259 9.75 13.03 -3.28
C VAL A 259 8.82 11.87 -2.94
N PHE A 260 7.92 11.56 -3.87
CA PHE A 260 7.00 10.44 -3.78
C PHE A 260 7.36 9.42 -4.86
N VAL A 261 7.59 8.18 -4.48
CA VAL A 261 7.99 7.10 -5.39
C VAL A 261 6.95 5.99 -5.34
N ASN A 262 6.43 5.59 -6.49
CA ASN A 262 5.62 4.39 -6.61
C ASN A 262 5.84 3.75 -7.97
N GLY A 263 6.06 2.43 -8.00
CA GLY A 263 6.30 1.72 -9.24
C GLY A 263 6.86 0.32 -9.03
N SER A 264 7.50 -0.20 -10.08
CA SER A 264 8.13 -1.51 -10.09
C SER A 264 9.43 -1.55 -9.27
N THR A 265 9.85 -2.74 -8.86
CA THR A 265 11.17 -2.96 -8.24
C THR A 265 12.33 -2.40 -9.06
N PRO A 266 12.38 -2.56 -10.40
CA PRO A 266 13.41 -1.91 -11.22
C PRO A 266 13.42 -0.38 -11.12
N LEU A 267 12.27 0.26 -11.01
CA LEU A 267 12.21 1.71 -10.76
C LEU A 267 12.83 2.05 -9.41
N TYR A 268 12.39 1.39 -8.33
CA TYR A 268 12.94 1.62 -6.99
C TYR A 268 14.47 1.48 -6.96
N ASN A 269 15.00 0.42 -7.55
CA ASN A 269 16.45 0.16 -7.58
C ASN A 269 17.23 1.27 -8.31
N ARG A 270 16.63 1.91 -9.33
CA ARG A 270 17.26 3.00 -10.07
C ARG A 270 17.14 4.35 -9.38
N VAL A 271 15.96 4.67 -8.83
CA VAL A 271 15.72 6.03 -8.30
C VAL A 271 16.21 6.19 -6.86
N THR A 272 16.27 5.14 -6.06
CA THR A 272 16.72 5.23 -4.66
C THR A 272 18.13 5.81 -4.53
N PRO A 273 19.15 5.37 -5.28
CA PRO A 273 20.47 6.01 -5.26
C PRO A 273 20.42 7.48 -5.71
N GLN A 274 19.60 7.80 -6.70
CA GLN A 274 19.45 9.18 -7.19
C GLN A 274 18.81 10.11 -6.15
N ILE A 275 17.82 9.59 -5.40
CA ILE A 275 17.17 10.33 -4.31
C ILE A 275 18.15 10.57 -3.15
N ALA A 276 19.01 9.60 -2.84
CA ALA A 276 20.04 9.76 -1.80
C ALA A 276 21.00 10.91 -2.12
N GLU A 277 21.35 11.09 -3.41
CA GLU A 277 22.19 12.19 -3.86
C GLU A 277 21.53 13.59 -3.76
N LEU A 278 20.18 13.66 -3.69
CA LEU A 278 19.44 14.91 -3.47
C LEU A 278 19.60 15.46 -2.05
N LYS A 279 20.11 14.65 -1.12
CA LYS A 279 20.36 15.01 0.30
C LYS A 279 19.12 15.57 1.02
N LEU A 280 17.93 15.07 0.67
CA LEU A 280 16.69 15.43 1.33
C LEU A 280 16.62 14.80 2.72
N GLU A 281 15.98 15.49 3.66
CA GLU A 281 15.64 14.87 4.93
C GLU A 281 14.65 13.71 4.71
N GLN A 282 14.83 12.59 5.40
CA GLN A 282 14.00 11.37 5.25
C GLN A 282 12.49 11.65 5.39
N LYS A 283 12.08 12.64 6.17
CA LYS A 283 10.68 13.02 6.31
C LYS A 283 10.02 13.54 5.02
N TYR A 284 10.81 13.94 4.02
CA TYR A 284 10.33 14.40 2.71
C TYR A 284 10.34 13.32 1.63
N ILE A 285 10.68 12.08 1.98
CA ILE A 285 10.71 10.97 1.03
C ILE A 285 9.59 9.98 1.39
N ARG A 286 8.80 9.60 0.38
CA ARG A 286 7.71 8.64 0.50
C ARG A 286 7.87 7.55 -0.53
N TYR A 287 7.70 6.34 -0.08
CA TYR A 287 7.65 5.18 -0.94
C TYR A 287 6.25 4.58 -0.91
N GLY A 288 5.74 4.20 -2.07
CA GLY A 288 4.54 3.38 -2.19
C GLY A 288 4.84 1.91 -1.92
N LEU A 289 3.84 1.05 -2.11
CA LEU A 289 4.02 -0.37 -1.92
C LEU A 289 5.01 -0.95 -2.94
N SER A 290 6.07 -1.57 -2.44
CA SER A 290 7.06 -2.25 -3.31
C SER A 290 6.57 -3.60 -3.85
N GLY A 291 5.49 -4.15 -3.25
CA GLY A 291 5.04 -5.51 -3.54
C GLY A 291 5.98 -6.58 -2.98
N GLN A 292 5.74 -7.82 -3.33
CA GLN A 292 6.61 -8.95 -2.97
C GLN A 292 7.82 -9.00 -3.90
N ILE A 293 8.98 -9.36 -3.36
CA ILE A 293 10.18 -9.63 -4.17
C ILE A 293 9.97 -10.95 -4.92
N LYS A 294 9.96 -10.89 -6.25
CA LYS A 294 9.73 -12.07 -7.11
C LYS A 294 10.91 -13.04 -7.14
N ASN A 295 12.12 -12.54 -6.93
CA ASN A 295 13.35 -13.36 -6.93
C ASN A 295 14.22 -12.97 -5.72
N PRO A 296 13.91 -13.48 -4.51
CA PRO A 296 14.69 -13.18 -3.31
C PRO A 296 16.12 -13.71 -3.39
N ALA A 297 16.39 -14.79 -4.16
CA ALA A 297 17.71 -15.35 -4.35
C ALA A 297 18.70 -14.40 -5.06
N SER A 298 18.20 -13.37 -5.75
CA SER A 298 19.03 -12.32 -6.36
C SER A 298 19.53 -11.28 -5.36
N LEU A 299 19.00 -11.22 -4.16
CA LEU A 299 19.41 -10.28 -3.13
C LEU A 299 20.83 -10.64 -2.63
N PRO A 300 21.68 -9.64 -2.37
CA PRO A 300 23.05 -9.88 -1.92
C PRO A 300 23.15 -10.63 -0.58
N ASP A 301 22.20 -10.37 0.32
CA ASP A 301 22.14 -10.92 1.68
C ASP A 301 21.28 -12.19 1.79
N PHE A 302 20.71 -12.68 0.68
CA PHE A 302 19.97 -13.94 0.67
C PHE A 302 20.93 -15.14 0.89
N PRO A 303 20.63 -16.07 1.81
CA PRO A 303 21.46 -17.24 2.09
C PRO A 303 21.56 -18.15 0.87
N LYS A 304 22.75 -18.20 0.26
CA LYS A 304 23.00 -18.94 -1.00
C LYS A 304 22.79 -20.45 -0.87
N ASP A 305 23.04 -20.98 0.33
CA ASP A 305 22.83 -22.38 0.65
C ASP A 305 21.33 -22.75 0.77
N ALA A 306 20.44 -21.78 0.87
CA ALA A 306 18.99 -22.00 0.91
C ALA A 306 18.33 -22.06 -0.48
N VAL A 307 19.01 -21.58 -1.53
CA VAL A 307 18.44 -21.53 -2.89
C VAL A 307 17.94 -22.90 -3.35
N GLY A 308 16.70 -22.94 -3.85
CA GLY A 308 16.05 -24.16 -4.35
C GLY A 308 15.61 -25.15 -3.27
N LYS A 309 15.79 -24.84 -1.97
CA LYS A 309 15.34 -25.72 -0.88
C LYS A 309 13.86 -25.52 -0.56
N THR A 310 13.25 -26.59 -0.10
CA THR A 310 11.89 -26.59 0.45
C THR A 310 11.93 -27.01 1.90
N PHE A 311 11.24 -26.30 2.74
CA PHE A 311 11.13 -26.54 4.18
C PHE A 311 9.69 -26.85 4.56
N LEU A 312 9.48 -27.46 5.73
CA LEU A 312 8.16 -27.72 6.26
C LEU A 312 7.77 -26.65 7.28
N CYS A 313 6.64 -26.01 7.08
CA CYS A 313 6.02 -25.09 8.02
C CYS A 313 4.87 -25.78 8.75
N LYS A 314 5.01 -26.01 10.06
CA LYS A 314 3.88 -26.40 10.92
C LYS A 314 3.05 -25.15 11.21
N VAL A 315 1.77 -25.18 10.82
CA VAL A 315 0.84 -24.07 11.01
C VAL A 315 -0.09 -24.35 12.16
N ILE A 316 -0.19 -23.39 13.08
CA ILE A 316 -1.08 -23.43 14.25
C ILE A 316 -2.00 -22.22 14.19
N LYS A 317 -3.31 -22.43 14.40
CA LYS A 317 -4.31 -21.38 14.52
C LYS A 317 -5.22 -21.67 15.70
N ASP A 318 -5.51 -20.68 16.53
CA ASP A 318 -6.38 -20.80 17.72
C ASP A 318 -6.01 -21.97 18.65
N GLY A 319 -4.70 -22.30 18.73
CA GLY A 319 -4.17 -23.41 19.52
C GLY A 319 -4.19 -24.78 18.83
N GLU A 320 -4.85 -24.90 17.68
CA GLU A 320 -4.95 -26.17 16.92
C GLU A 320 -3.91 -26.21 15.79
N THR A 321 -3.35 -27.40 15.55
CA THR A 321 -2.45 -27.63 14.42
C THR A 321 -3.26 -27.85 13.15
N LEU A 322 -3.20 -26.95 12.19
CA LEU A 322 -3.86 -27.10 10.88
C LEU A 322 -3.12 -28.09 9.98
N GLY A 323 -1.81 -28.23 10.13
CA GLY A 323 -1.01 -29.14 9.32
C GLY A 323 0.46 -28.73 9.21
N LYS A 324 1.18 -29.47 8.35
CA LYS A 324 2.53 -29.13 7.89
C LYS A 324 2.48 -28.91 6.39
N ILE A 325 2.88 -27.75 5.94
CA ILE A 325 2.86 -27.36 4.53
C ILE A 325 4.28 -27.21 3.98
N PRO A 326 4.53 -27.57 2.71
CA PRO A 326 5.80 -27.30 2.06
C PRO A 326 5.92 -25.82 1.71
N CYS A 327 7.07 -25.21 2.00
CA CYS A 327 7.37 -23.82 1.74
C CYS A 327 8.73 -23.72 1.04
N SER A 328 8.76 -23.18 -0.17
CA SER A 328 10.03 -22.89 -0.87
C SER A 328 10.78 -21.76 -0.18
N SER A 329 12.09 -21.85 -0.11
CA SER A 329 12.94 -20.74 0.36
C SER A 329 12.79 -19.46 -0.46
N GLU A 330 12.29 -19.57 -1.69
CA GLU A 330 12.15 -18.46 -2.65
C GLU A 330 10.71 -17.95 -2.75
N GLU A 331 9.77 -18.52 -1.98
CA GLU A 331 8.41 -17.98 -1.81
C GLU A 331 8.19 -17.43 -0.40
N THR A 332 7.32 -16.42 -0.28
CA THR A 332 6.96 -15.93 1.06
C THR A 332 6.05 -16.92 1.77
N LEU A 333 6.13 -16.97 3.11
CA LEU A 333 5.25 -17.82 3.92
C LEU A 333 3.77 -17.55 3.64
N LEU A 334 3.38 -16.30 3.33
CA LEU A 334 2.01 -15.97 2.96
C LEU A 334 1.57 -16.68 1.67
N VAL A 335 2.45 -16.73 0.65
CA VAL A 335 2.14 -17.41 -0.62
C VAL A 335 2.00 -18.92 -0.38
N ALA A 336 2.88 -19.51 0.44
CA ALA A 336 2.77 -20.92 0.79
C ALA A 336 1.45 -21.25 1.51
N LEU A 337 1.04 -20.40 2.46
CA LEU A 337 -0.23 -20.55 3.18
C LEU A 337 -1.44 -20.43 2.24
N GLU A 338 -1.44 -19.41 1.37
CA GLU A 338 -2.51 -19.19 0.38
C GLU A 338 -2.62 -20.37 -0.59
N ARG A 339 -1.47 -20.92 -1.06
CA ARG A 339 -1.41 -22.09 -1.96
C ARG A 339 -2.05 -23.34 -1.34
N GLU A 340 -1.91 -23.50 -0.03
CA GLU A 340 -2.51 -24.63 0.73
C GLU A 340 -3.93 -24.32 1.24
N GLY A 341 -4.54 -23.21 0.79
CA GLY A 341 -5.89 -22.81 1.20
C GLY A 341 -6.01 -22.29 2.63
N ILE A 342 -4.90 -21.99 3.30
CA ILE A 342 -4.90 -21.46 4.66
C ILE A 342 -5.02 -19.93 4.59
N ALA A 343 -6.20 -19.42 4.96
CA ALA A 343 -6.49 -18.01 4.95
C ALA A 343 -5.76 -17.26 6.08
N VAL A 344 -4.96 -16.28 5.72
CA VAL A 344 -4.30 -15.34 6.64
C VAL A 344 -4.72 -13.92 6.28
N GLN A 345 -5.05 -13.12 7.30
CA GLN A 345 -5.34 -11.71 7.05
C GLN A 345 -4.13 -11.03 6.39
N SER A 346 -4.33 -10.40 5.25
CA SER A 346 -3.28 -9.64 4.58
C SER A 346 -3.88 -8.46 3.83
N VAL A 347 -3.14 -7.35 3.76
CA VAL A 347 -3.59 -6.12 3.09
C VAL A 347 -2.52 -5.60 2.14
N CYS A 348 -1.36 -5.14 2.62
CA CYS A 348 -0.36 -4.48 1.79
C CYS A 348 0.52 -5.43 0.98
N ARG A 349 0.77 -6.64 1.45
CA ARG A 349 1.72 -7.63 0.87
C ARG A 349 3.15 -7.10 0.66
N SER A 350 3.52 -6.06 1.39
CA SER A 350 4.84 -5.39 1.29
C SER A 350 5.56 -5.31 2.65
N GLY A 351 5.11 -6.09 3.65
CA GLY A 351 5.73 -6.11 4.98
C GLY A 351 5.38 -4.94 5.90
N GLU A 352 4.62 -3.94 5.44
CA GLU A 352 4.46 -2.65 6.14
C GLU A 352 3.28 -2.59 7.13
N CYS A 353 2.10 -3.09 6.74
CA CYS A 353 0.86 -2.81 7.47
C CYS A 353 0.65 -3.66 8.73
N GLY A 354 1.33 -4.80 8.85
CA GLY A 354 1.23 -5.70 9.99
C GLY A 354 -0.05 -6.54 10.09
N PHE A 355 -0.96 -6.50 9.12
CA PHE A 355 -2.19 -7.31 9.17
C PHE A 355 -1.89 -8.82 9.15
N CYS A 356 -0.84 -9.26 8.47
CA CYS A 356 -0.42 -10.65 8.41
C CYS A 356 0.48 -11.08 9.57
N ARG A 357 0.61 -10.30 10.64
CA ARG A 357 1.48 -10.61 11.79
C ARG A 357 1.19 -12.02 12.32
N SER A 358 2.25 -12.79 12.41
CA SER A 358 2.20 -14.17 12.87
C SER A 358 3.40 -14.44 13.78
N LYS A 359 3.28 -15.35 14.73
CA LYS A 359 4.35 -15.67 15.68
C LYS A 359 5.17 -16.85 15.19
N LEU A 360 6.45 -16.62 14.94
CA LEU A 360 7.44 -17.66 14.69
C LEU A 360 7.88 -18.25 16.04
N THR A 361 7.57 -19.53 16.30
CA THR A 361 7.90 -20.21 17.57
C THR A 361 9.11 -21.13 17.46
N SER A 362 9.44 -21.56 16.26
CA SER A 362 10.67 -22.31 15.98
C SER A 362 11.08 -22.15 14.53
N GLY A 363 12.36 -22.36 14.24
CA GLY A 363 12.94 -22.23 12.92
C GLY A 363 13.41 -20.81 12.59
N ASN A 364 13.86 -20.61 11.34
CA ASN A 364 14.44 -19.38 10.87
C ASN A 364 13.76 -18.91 9.60
N VAL A 365 13.71 -17.58 9.43
CA VAL A 365 13.25 -16.90 8.22
C VAL A 365 14.27 -15.87 7.76
N PHE A 366 14.35 -15.67 6.46
CA PHE A 366 15.01 -14.52 5.85
C PHE A 366 14.00 -13.39 5.68
N ILE A 367 14.35 -12.20 6.12
CA ILE A 367 13.62 -10.94 5.90
C ILE A 367 14.63 -9.96 5.35
N PRO A 368 14.45 -9.42 4.12
CA PRO A 368 15.35 -8.44 3.55
C PRO A 368 15.46 -7.19 4.43
N LYS A 369 16.69 -6.77 4.74
CA LYS A 369 16.96 -5.72 5.74
C LYS A 369 16.39 -4.35 5.35
N ASP A 370 16.46 -4.01 4.08
CA ASP A 370 16.06 -2.69 3.58
C ASP A 370 14.54 -2.45 3.62
N VAL A 371 13.76 -3.49 3.87
CA VAL A 371 12.29 -3.46 3.86
C VAL A 371 11.67 -4.04 5.15
N ASP A 372 12.48 -4.34 6.15
CA ASP A 372 11.97 -4.79 7.45
C ASP A 372 11.36 -3.62 8.22
N SER A 373 10.06 -3.44 8.06
CA SER A 373 9.26 -2.40 8.74
C SER A 373 8.56 -2.91 10.00
N ARG A 374 8.98 -4.08 10.53
CA ARG A 374 8.46 -4.58 11.80
C ARG A 374 8.80 -3.62 12.95
N ARG A 375 7.89 -3.47 13.87
CA ARG A 375 8.17 -2.75 15.12
C ARG A 375 9.25 -3.49 15.90
N LEU A 376 10.07 -2.77 16.64
CA LEU A 376 11.11 -3.36 17.49
C LEU A 376 10.53 -4.41 18.45
N ALA A 377 9.37 -4.14 19.05
CA ALA A 377 8.66 -5.10 19.89
C ALA A 377 8.28 -6.37 19.12
N ASP A 378 7.78 -6.24 17.88
CA ASP A 378 7.40 -7.40 17.07
C ASP A 378 8.60 -8.33 16.84
N SER A 379 9.76 -7.77 16.44
CA SER A 379 10.97 -8.56 16.24
C SER A 379 11.48 -9.20 17.54
N SER A 380 11.40 -8.50 18.68
CA SER A 380 11.82 -9.01 19.99
C SER A 380 10.94 -10.16 20.51
N PHE A 381 9.68 -10.20 20.11
CA PHE A 381 8.75 -11.26 20.52
C PHE A 381 8.52 -12.36 19.45
N GLY A 382 9.37 -12.41 18.43
CA GLY A 382 9.31 -13.41 17.36
C GLY A 382 8.11 -13.23 16.42
N ILE A 383 7.55 -12.04 16.33
CA ILE A 383 6.52 -11.72 15.36
C ILE A 383 7.16 -11.45 14.00
N ILE A 384 6.66 -12.10 12.99
CA ILE A 384 7.06 -11.90 11.60
C ILE A 384 5.86 -11.44 10.75
N HIS A 385 6.16 -10.91 9.56
CA HIS A 385 5.16 -10.62 8.54
C HIS A 385 5.26 -11.67 7.41
N PRO A 386 4.42 -12.70 7.39
CA PRO A 386 4.48 -13.79 6.40
C PRO A 386 4.53 -13.32 4.95
N CYS A 387 3.93 -12.17 4.62
CA CYS A 387 3.95 -11.62 3.27
C CYS A 387 5.35 -11.15 2.81
N TYR A 388 6.32 -11.08 3.72
CA TYR A 388 7.69 -10.63 3.45
C TYR A 388 8.76 -11.46 4.18
N SER A 389 8.39 -12.65 4.62
CA SER A 389 9.28 -13.60 5.33
C SER A 389 9.42 -14.88 4.52
N TYR A 390 10.67 -15.28 4.27
CA TYR A 390 11.04 -16.45 3.47
C TYR A 390 11.59 -17.53 4.37
N PRO A 391 11.15 -18.81 4.28
CA PRO A 391 11.61 -19.88 5.15
C PRO A 391 13.07 -20.26 4.88
N MET A 392 13.87 -20.43 5.96
CA MET A 392 15.27 -20.83 5.89
C MET A 392 15.56 -22.13 6.63
N SER A 393 14.56 -22.71 7.27
CA SER A 393 14.58 -24.01 7.93
C SER A 393 13.17 -24.54 8.09
N ASN A 394 13.01 -25.78 8.56
CA ASN A 394 11.71 -26.22 9.07
C ASN A 394 11.30 -25.29 10.22
N LEU A 395 10.04 -24.89 10.25
CA LEU A 395 9.57 -23.86 11.18
C LEU A 395 8.16 -24.16 11.72
N THR A 396 7.79 -23.47 12.79
CA THR A 396 6.44 -23.47 13.35
C THR A 396 5.92 -22.06 13.42
N LEU A 397 4.77 -21.81 12.81
CA LEU A 397 4.11 -20.52 12.69
C LEU A 397 2.73 -20.58 13.36
N ILE A 398 2.49 -19.64 14.29
CA ILE A 398 1.15 -19.39 14.83
C ILE A 398 0.57 -18.21 14.06
N ILE A 399 -0.54 -18.45 13.37
CA ILE A 399 -1.30 -17.44 12.63
C ILE A 399 -2.54 -16.99 13.41
N ASN A 400 -3.01 -15.76 13.13
CA ASN A 400 -4.24 -15.21 13.71
C ASN A 400 -5.46 -15.57 12.87
#